data_683f24a8f8c2a6acd1ede871d3cf93db
#
_entry.id   683f24a8f8c2a6acd1ede871d3cf93db
#
_cell.length_a   1.000
_cell.length_b   1.000
_cell.length_c   1.000
_cell.angle_alpha   90.00
_cell.angle_beta   90.00
_cell.angle_gamma   90.00
#
_symmetry.space_group_name_H-M   'P 1'
#
loop_
_entity.id
_entity.type
_entity.pdbx_description
1 polymer ?
#
loop_
_entity_poly.entity_id
_entity_poly.type
_entity_poly.pdbx_seq_one_letter_code
_entity_poly.pdbx_strand_id
1 'polypeptide(L)'
;MHVRIKITLLFTFIMSLLLALFCGFIYYLFYSIRLEDIKAHLTNHALTTANMLDEPGTFDYSLMKKIDSVTVIPMKNKTIEVYNARNERIYTNSDTPGDTLHITDNVLNKARIDKKYFFTVGNREAIACYDIKSNNRPVILVAAFDEEGERNLNHLKIILWVILICGSFVASTSGYFFSKILLNPIRKIADEVHDISAQNLGHRIKSGKVRDEWNYLTETLNELLDRLQQSFEMQRRFISSASHELSTPLTSISSQLEVSLQRPRDAKEYQGVMLSVYQDVRHLGRLTQTLLQFATTSGIKGGIEINSIRVDEILMQLPGEVTKMNKEYSVKLQFDELPANEESLLVFGNAELLLTAIKNVVSNACKYSHDHLAKIKLTVESKEIIISIKDDGKGISENDLKNIFQPFYRTEDSKSITGFGVGLPLVHRIIKLHKGQIKVNSVVGKGTTVLIQLPIAENVRPK
;
A
#
# COMPACT_ATOMS: atom_id res chain seq x y z
N MET A 1 1.31 -18.73 -14.29
CA MET A 1 0.61 -19.40 -13.17
C MET A 1 -0.25 -18.38 -12.46
N HIS A 2 -1.57 -18.57 -12.36
CA HIS A 2 -2.48 -17.60 -11.75
C HIS A 2 -2.14 -17.37 -10.26
N VAL A 3 -2.21 -16.13 -9.80
CA VAL A 3 -1.94 -15.73 -8.40
C VAL A 3 -2.69 -16.62 -7.39
N ARG A 4 -3.91 -16.99 -7.71
CA ARG A 4 -4.74 -17.89 -6.93
C ARG A 4 -4.05 -19.25 -6.64
N ILE A 5 -3.44 -19.87 -7.66
CA ILE A 5 -2.75 -21.16 -7.51
C ILE A 5 -1.51 -21.00 -6.64
N LYS A 6 -0.77 -19.90 -6.79
CA LYS A 6 0.41 -19.60 -5.95
C LYS A 6 0.05 -19.47 -4.47
N ILE A 7 -1.03 -18.74 -4.17
CA ILE A 7 -1.50 -18.57 -2.78
C ILE A 7 -1.96 -19.90 -2.20
N THR A 8 -2.75 -20.69 -2.97
CA THR A 8 -3.20 -22.01 -2.52
C THR A 8 -2.03 -22.94 -2.24
N LEU A 9 -1.04 -23.02 -3.14
CA LEU A 9 0.15 -23.87 -2.96
C LEU A 9 1.00 -23.41 -1.76
N LEU A 10 1.22 -22.13 -1.61
CA LEU A 10 1.97 -21.60 -0.48
C LEU A 10 1.27 -21.90 0.86
N PHE A 11 -0.04 -21.66 0.93
CA PHE A 11 -0.83 -21.98 2.12
C PHE A 11 -0.79 -23.47 2.45
N THR A 12 -1.01 -24.34 1.45
CA THR A 12 -0.96 -25.79 1.62
C THR A 12 0.43 -26.24 2.09
N PHE A 13 1.50 -25.69 1.50
CA PHE A 13 2.85 -26.04 1.89
C PHE A 13 3.15 -25.66 3.35
N ILE A 14 2.82 -24.44 3.76
CA ILE A 14 3.04 -23.97 5.13
C ILE A 14 2.25 -24.83 6.14
N MET A 15 0.98 -25.08 5.86
CA MET A 15 0.13 -25.89 6.74
C MET A 15 0.60 -27.34 6.82
N SER A 16 1.01 -27.96 5.70
CA SER A 16 1.56 -29.32 5.69
C SER A 16 2.87 -29.41 6.41
N LEU A 17 3.76 -28.39 6.29
CA LEU A 17 5.01 -28.33 7.02
C LEU A 17 4.79 -28.25 8.53
N LEU A 18 3.90 -27.36 8.98
CA LEU A 18 3.55 -27.22 10.40
C LEU A 18 2.97 -28.54 10.95
N LEU A 19 2.09 -29.17 10.20
CA LEU A 19 1.49 -30.44 10.58
C LEU A 19 2.54 -31.56 10.66
N ALA A 20 3.50 -31.61 9.73
CA ALA A 20 4.60 -32.58 9.74
C ALA A 20 5.51 -32.39 10.95
N LEU A 21 5.85 -31.13 11.29
CA LEU A 21 6.63 -30.82 12.50
C LEU A 21 5.89 -31.25 13.77
N PHE A 22 4.59 -30.99 13.84
CA PHE A 22 3.75 -31.39 14.97
C PHE A 22 3.67 -32.91 15.12
N CYS A 23 3.43 -33.63 14.03
CA CYS A 23 3.44 -35.09 14.01
C CYS A 23 4.81 -35.67 14.42
N GLY A 24 5.89 -35.09 13.92
CA GLY A 24 7.27 -35.47 14.31
C GLY A 24 7.54 -35.26 15.79
N PHE A 25 7.07 -34.13 16.34
CA PHE A 25 7.19 -33.85 17.77
C PHE A 25 6.42 -34.87 18.63
N ILE A 26 5.18 -35.18 18.26
CA ILE A 26 4.38 -36.19 18.98
C ILE A 26 5.08 -37.55 18.93
N TYR A 27 5.56 -37.96 17.76
CA TYR A 27 6.27 -39.25 17.62
C TYR A 27 7.53 -39.28 18.50
N TYR A 28 8.34 -38.22 18.50
CA TYR A 28 9.52 -38.10 19.35
C TYR A 28 9.18 -38.18 20.84
N LEU A 29 8.11 -37.50 21.27
CA LEU A 29 7.69 -37.50 22.66
C LEU A 29 7.27 -38.91 23.13
N PHE A 30 6.44 -39.57 22.34
CA PHE A 30 6.03 -40.95 22.63
C PHE A 30 7.21 -41.95 22.62
N TYR A 31 8.12 -41.78 21.67
CA TYR A 31 9.36 -42.58 21.63
C TYR A 31 10.21 -42.36 22.91
N SER A 32 10.35 -41.13 23.37
CA SER A 32 11.14 -40.80 24.57
C SER A 32 10.49 -41.40 25.84
N ILE A 33 9.16 -41.26 25.97
CA ILE A 33 8.40 -41.82 27.11
C ILE A 33 8.57 -43.37 27.13
N ARG A 34 8.37 -44.02 25.99
CA ARG A 34 8.57 -45.46 25.88
C ARG A 34 9.97 -45.89 26.35
N LEU A 35 10.98 -45.14 25.90
CA LEU A 35 12.39 -45.44 26.26
C LEU A 35 12.62 -45.31 27.75
N GLU A 36 12.03 -44.33 28.42
CA GLU A 36 12.12 -44.15 29.87
C GLU A 36 11.42 -45.27 30.64
N ASP A 37 10.21 -45.66 30.17
CA ASP A 37 9.45 -46.74 30.77
C ASP A 37 10.20 -48.07 30.68
N ILE A 38 10.80 -48.43 29.53
CA ILE A 38 11.58 -49.63 29.36
C ILE A 38 12.81 -49.59 30.30
N LYS A 39 13.51 -48.48 30.36
CA LYS A 39 14.69 -48.31 31.29
C LYS A 39 14.29 -48.53 32.75
N ALA A 40 13.13 -48.00 33.15
CA ALA A 40 12.60 -48.18 34.49
C ALA A 40 12.27 -49.65 34.77
N HIS A 41 11.62 -50.32 33.84
CA HIS A 41 11.27 -51.74 33.96
C HIS A 41 12.48 -52.64 34.02
N LEU A 42 13.44 -52.49 33.10
CA LEU A 42 14.67 -53.26 33.08
C LEU A 42 15.49 -53.03 34.36
N THR A 43 15.53 -51.80 34.87
CA THR A 43 16.19 -51.44 36.13
C THR A 43 15.57 -52.16 37.32
N ASN A 44 14.21 -52.16 37.39
CA ASN A 44 13.51 -52.79 38.49
C ASN A 44 13.73 -54.33 38.48
N HIS A 45 13.74 -54.95 37.29
CA HIS A 45 14.08 -56.37 37.15
C HIS A 45 15.51 -56.70 37.58
N ALA A 46 16.46 -55.88 37.18
CA ALA A 46 17.87 -56.05 37.59
C ALA A 46 18.00 -55.96 39.12
N LEU A 47 17.33 -55.00 39.75
CA LEU A 47 17.33 -54.83 41.22
C LEU A 47 16.63 -55.98 41.94
N THR A 48 15.51 -56.45 41.43
CA THR A 48 14.83 -57.61 42.00
C THR A 48 15.70 -58.86 41.93
N THR A 49 16.38 -59.10 40.82
CA THR A 49 17.35 -60.18 40.67
C THR A 49 18.53 -60.04 41.64
N ALA A 50 19.01 -58.81 41.85
CA ALA A 50 20.08 -58.52 42.81
C ALA A 50 19.69 -58.96 44.24
N ASN A 51 18.53 -58.47 44.68
CA ASN A 51 18.01 -58.72 46.02
C ASN A 51 17.80 -60.26 46.28
N MET A 52 17.42 -60.99 45.27
CA MET A 52 17.23 -62.46 45.40
C MET A 52 18.55 -63.21 45.47
N LEU A 53 19.60 -62.71 44.87
CA LEU A 53 20.94 -63.29 44.94
C LEU A 53 21.63 -63.10 46.28
N ASP A 54 21.21 -62.10 47.08
CA ASP A 54 21.82 -61.78 48.37
C ASP A 54 21.23 -62.60 49.55
N GLU A 55 20.10 -63.30 49.39
CA GLU A 55 19.50 -64.14 50.45
C GLU A 55 20.16 -65.53 50.48
N PRO A 56 20.89 -65.87 51.53
CA PRO A 56 21.58 -67.17 51.64
C PRO A 56 20.52 -68.28 51.88
N GLY A 57 20.40 -69.16 50.89
CA GLY A 57 19.58 -70.39 51.00
C GLY A 57 18.34 -70.50 50.22
N THR A 58 17.86 -69.46 49.47
CA THR A 58 16.67 -69.41 48.70
C THR A 58 16.88 -69.38 47.19
N PHE A 59 18.05 -69.83 46.70
CA PHE A 59 18.27 -69.90 45.24
C PHE A 59 17.45 -71.06 44.62
N ASP A 60 16.12 -70.88 44.55
CA ASP A 60 15.25 -71.83 43.84
C ASP A 60 14.92 -71.29 42.44
N TYR A 61 15.45 -71.98 41.43
CA TYR A 61 15.22 -71.70 40.01
C TYR A 61 13.72 -71.69 39.67
N SER A 62 12.89 -72.46 40.42
CA SER A 62 11.43 -72.52 40.27
C SER A 62 10.73 -71.25 40.76
N LEU A 63 11.28 -70.61 41.79
CA LEU A 63 10.74 -69.39 42.37
C LEU A 63 10.99 -68.20 41.43
N MET A 64 12.19 -68.10 40.85
CA MET A 64 12.53 -67.05 39.89
C MET A 64 11.70 -67.14 38.63
N LYS A 65 11.41 -68.34 38.13
CA LYS A 65 10.53 -68.56 36.99
C LYS A 65 9.08 -68.18 37.27
N LYS A 66 8.62 -68.36 38.53
CA LYS A 66 7.29 -67.91 38.98
C LYS A 66 7.19 -66.38 39.05
N ILE A 67 8.19 -65.70 39.56
CA ILE A 67 8.19 -64.24 39.67
C ILE A 67 8.20 -63.57 38.28
N ASP A 68 8.99 -64.13 37.36
CA ASP A 68 9.02 -63.68 35.98
C ASP A 68 7.68 -63.84 35.26
N SER A 69 6.89 -64.89 35.63
CA SER A 69 5.54 -65.13 35.05
C SER A 69 4.46 -64.22 35.59
N VAL A 70 4.65 -63.56 36.75
CA VAL A 70 3.69 -62.66 37.42
C VAL A 70 3.92 -61.20 37.04
N THR A 71 5.03 -60.87 36.36
CA THR A 71 5.30 -59.50 35.96
C THR A 71 4.36 -59.04 34.85
N VAL A 72 3.57 -58.03 35.12
CA VAL A 72 2.40 -57.53 34.33
C VAL A 72 2.74 -57.01 32.94
N ILE A 73 4.03 -56.86 32.59
CA ILE A 73 4.40 -56.42 31.23
C ILE A 73 5.01 -57.59 30.49
N PRO A 74 4.39 -58.01 29.36
CA PRO A 74 4.88 -59.12 28.54
C PRO A 74 6.15 -58.66 27.77
N MET A 75 7.31 -58.68 28.41
CA MET A 75 8.57 -58.57 27.72
C MET A 75 8.90 -59.92 27.11
N LYS A 76 9.13 -59.97 25.80
CA LYS A 76 9.54 -61.18 25.08
C LYS A 76 11.03 -61.28 24.98
N ASN A 77 11.57 -62.51 24.83
CA ASN A 77 12.99 -62.80 24.67
C ASN A 77 13.84 -62.15 25.78
N LYS A 78 13.35 -62.27 27.00
CA LYS A 78 14.02 -61.74 28.17
C LYS A 78 15.22 -62.65 28.48
N THR A 79 16.40 -62.05 28.69
CA THR A 79 17.59 -62.76 29.08
C THR A 79 18.24 -61.99 30.24
N ILE A 80 18.46 -62.70 31.32
CA ILE A 80 19.14 -62.21 32.53
C ILE A 80 20.46 -62.93 32.67
N GLU A 81 21.54 -62.20 32.79
CA GLU A 81 22.85 -62.78 33.08
C GLU A 81 23.48 -62.05 34.25
N VAL A 82 24.18 -62.79 35.10
CA VAL A 82 24.88 -62.23 36.26
C VAL A 82 26.36 -62.57 36.17
N TYR A 83 27.19 -61.57 36.35
CA TYR A 83 28.66 -61.68 36.28
C TYR A 83 29.32 -61.33 37.63
N ASN A 84 30.27 -62.07 38.01
CA ASN A 84 31.04 -61.81 39.20
C ASN A 84 32.12 -60.71 39.02
N ALA A 85 32.90 -60.40 40.07
CA ALA A 85 33.95 -59.40 39.99
C ALA A 85 35.09 -59.71 38.99
N ARG A 86 35.20 -60.98 38.54
CA ARG A 86 36.22 -61.48 37.56
C ARG A 86 35.63 -61.51 36.11
N ASN A 87 34.46 -61.01 35.90
CA ASN A 87 33.70 -61.06 34.60
C ASN A 87 33.31 -62.50 34.19
N GLU A 88 33.26 -63.45 35.17
CA GLU A 88 32.78 -64.81 34.90
C GLU A 88 31.23 -64.81 35.07
N ARG A 89 30.53 -65.45 34.14
CA ARG A 89 29.10 -65.57 34.22
C ARG A 89 28.68 -66.60 35.23
N ILE A 90 28.03 -66.20 36.29
CA ILE A 90 27.64 -67.09 37.43
C ILE A 90 26.15 -67.49 37.32
N TYR A 91 25.35 -66.78 36.57
CA TYR A 91 23.91 -67.08 36.37
C TYR A 91 23.45 -66.65 34.97
N THR A 92 22.56 -67.46 34.39
CA THR A 92 21.84 -67.07 33.16
C THR A 92 20.45 -67.64 33.23
N ASN A 93 19.45 -66.81 32.87
CA ASN A 93 18.07 -67.23 32.66
C ASN A 93 17.58 -66.53 31.41
N SER A 94 16.99 -67.30 30.48
CA SER A 94 16.46 -66.77 29.24
C SER A 94 15.12 -67.45 28.91
N ASP A 95 14.18 -66.67 28.36
CA ASP A 95 12.92 -67.20 27.83
C ASP A 95 13.16 -68.15 26.66
N THR A 96 14.25 -67.96 25.93
CA THR A 96 14.64 -68.81 24.79
C THR A 96 15.80 -69.74 25.23
N PRO A 97 15.63 -71.07 25.23
CA PRO A 97 16.66 -72.00 25.64
C PRO A 97 17.96 -71.81 24.82
N GLY A 98 19.10 -71.60 25.52
CA GLY A 98 20.41 -71.43 24.89
C GLY A 98 20.73 -70.04 24.39
N ASP A 99 19.85 -69.08 24.54
CA ASP A 99 20.10 -67.67 24.21
C ASP A 99 21.00 -67.04 25.27
N THR A 100 22.09 -66.40 24.81
CA THR A 100 23.07 -65.72 25.67
C THR A 100 23.38 -64.33 25.11
N LEU A 101 23.59 -63.39 25.99
CA LEU A 101 23.99 -62.06 25.59
C LEU A 101 25.48 -62.03 25.23
N HIS A 102 25.79 -61.80 23.95
CA HIS A 102 27.19 -61.60 23.53
C HIS A 102 27.66 -60.20 23.91
N ILE A 103 28.28 -60.11 25.08
CA ILE A 103 28.72 -58.81 25.64
C ILE A 103 30.19 -58.72 25.66
N THR A 104 30.71 -57.52 25.42
CA THR A 104 32.12 -57.16 25.57
C THR A 104 32.41 -56.76 27.02
N ASP A 105 33.60 -57.07 27.50
CA ASP A 105 34.05 -56.64 28.82
C ASP A 105 33.96 -55.15 29.07
N ASN A 106 33.97 -54.34 28.01
CA ASN A 106 33.76 -52.90 28.07
C ASN A 106 32.40 -52.52 28.65
N VAL A 107 31.33 -53.26 28.37
CA VAL A 107 29.95 -53.01 28.91
C VAL A 107 29.96 -53.27 30.44
N LEU A 108 30.57 -54.37 30.89
CA LEU A 108 30.66 -54.70 32.31
C LEU A 108 31.49 -53.64 33.08
N ASN A 109 32.58 -53.18 32.49
CA ASN A 109 33.43 -52.15 33.10
C ASN A 109 32.69 -50.78 33.18
N LYS A 110 31.97 -50.40 32.12
CA LYS A 110 31.11 -49.17 32.14
C LYS A 110 30.02 -49.28 33.21
N ALA A 111 29.35 -50.43 33.33
CA ALA A 111 28.34 -50.64 34.36
C ALA A 111 28.94 -50.48 35.79
N ARG A 112 30.17 -50.91 36.02
CA ARG A 112 30.84 -50.72 37.32
C ARG A 112 31.18 -49.25 37.62
N ILE A 113 31.49 -48.46 36.57
CA ILE A 113 31.81 -47.03 36.72
C ILE A 113 30.53 -46.25 36.94
N ASP A 114 29.52 -46.41 36.05
CA ASP A 114 28.31 -45.60 35.99
C ASP A 114 27.15 -46.11 36.88
N LYS A 115 27.36 -47.26 37.54
CA LYS A 115 26.35 -48.00 38.33
C LYS A 115 25.22 -48.61 37.53
N LYS A 116 24.78 -47.91 36.47
CA LYS A 116 23.74 -48.33 35.52
C LYS A 116 24.19 -47.93 34.13
N TYR A 117 24.23 -48.88 33.20
CA TYR A 117 24.58 -48.61 31.82
C TYR A 117 23.51 -49.19 30.89
N PHE A 118 22.89 -48.36 30.09
CA PHE A 118 21.88 -48.75 29.12
C PHE A 118 22.52 -48.93 27.75
N PHE A 119 22.17 -49.99 27.04
CA PHE A 119 22.67 -50.31 25.71
C PHE A 119 21.67 -51.18 24.95
N THR A 120 21.91 -51.46 23.69
CA THR A 120 21.04 -52.29 22.86
C THR A 120 21.81 -53.50 22.38
N VAL A 121 21.18 -54.66 22.41
CA VAL A 121 21.76 -55.93 21.89
C VAL A 121 20.80 -56.45 20.79
N GLY A 122 21.20 -56.28 19.52
CA GLY A 122 20.31 -56.59 18.39
C GLY A 122 19.10 -55.66 18.39
N ASN A 123 17.93 -56.24 18.56
CA ASN A 123 16.63 -55.51 18.67
C ASN A 123 16.11 -55.45 20.11
N ARG A 124 16.93 -55.88 21.12
CA ARG A 124 16.56 -55.86 22.53
C ARG A 124 17.22 -54.66 23.25
N GLU A 125 16.43 -54.00 24.08
CA GLU A 125 16.92 -53.00 25.01
C GLU A 125 17.54 -53.72 26.22
N ALA A 126 18.70 -53.23 26.67
CA ALA A 126 19.45 -53.91 27.73
C ALA A 126 19.97 -52.89 28.77
N ILE A 127 20.03 -53.36 30.00
CA ILE A 127 20.66 -52.65 31.12
C ILE A 127 21.71 -53.54 31.80
N ALA A 128 22.83 -52.94 32.17
CA ALA A 128 23.79 -53.51 33.08
C ALA A 128 23.76 -52.72 34.40
N CYS A 129 23.38 -53.39 35.48
CA CYS A 129 23.35 -52.78 36.83
C CYS A 129 24.42 -53.40 37.69
N TYR A 130 25.24 -52.52 38.33
CA TYR A 130 26.24 -52.95 39.31
C TYR A 130 25.68 -52.80 40.72
N ASP A 131 25.61 -53.93 41.43
CA ASP A 131 25.16 -53.95 42.83
C ASP A 131 26.34 -53.81 43.81
N ILE A 132 26.42 -52.61 44.42
CA ILE A 132 27.47 -52.28 45.39
C ILE A 132 27.13 -52.86 46.78
N LYS A 133 25.86 -53.15 47.09
CA LYS A 133 25.40 -53.60 48.40
C LYS A 133 25.66 -55.06 48.64
N SER A 134 25.77 -55.84 47.61
CA SER A 134 26.00 -57.29 47.69
C SER A 134 27.48 -57.57 48.01
N ASN A 135 27.74 -58.58 48.89
CA ASN A 135 29.09 -59.04 49.25
C ASN A 135 29.92 -59.49 48.05
N ASN A 136 29.29 -59.97 46.97
CA ASN A 136 29.95 -60.48 45.77
C ASN A 136 30.04 -59.43 44.64
N ARG A 137 29.48 -58.22 44.84
CA ARG A 137 29.53 -57.13 43.90
C ARG A 137 29.21 -57.51 42.41
N PRO A 138 28.10 -58.18 42.16
CA PRO A 138 27.81 -58.67 40.84
C PRO A 138 27.40 -57.58 39.88
N VAL A 139 27.61 -57.79 38.58
CA VAL A 139 26.96 -56.99 37.51
C VAL A 139 25.80 -57.83 36.95
N ILE A 140 24.60 -57.26 37.02
CA ILE A 140 23.38 -57.93 36.57
C ILE A 140 23.01 -57.27 35.25
N LEU A 141 22.83 -58.11 34.25
CA LEU A 141 22.38 -57.72 32.91
C LEU A 141 21.00 -58.24 32.69
N VAL A 142 20.15 -57.33 32.21
CA VAL A 142 18.80 -57.69 31.77
C VAL A 142 18.60 -57.12 30.37
N ALA A 143 18.27 -57.98 29.44
CA ALA A 143 17.91 -57.58 28.09
C ALA A 143 16.49 -58.11 27.77
N ALA A 144 15.68 -57.31 27.13
CA ALA A 144 14.35 -57.75 26.72
C ALA A 144 13.87 -57.00 25.48
N PHE A 145 12.92 -57.55 24.77
CA PHE A 145 12.27 -56.96 23.63
C PHE A 145 10.88 -56.45 24.00
N ASP A 146 10.65 -55.14 23.83
CA ASP A 146 9.36 -54.50 24.08
C ASP A 146 8.49 -54.60 22.83
N GLU A 147 7.83 -55.72 22.62
CA GLU A 147 6.96 -55.94 21.46
C GLU A 147 5.73 -55.03 21.49
N GLU A 148 5.17 -54.79 22.67
CA GLU A 148 3.93 -54.00 22.81
C GLU A 148 4.21 -52.49 22.54
N GLY A 149 5.29 -51.97 23.10
CA GLY A 149 5.68 -50.59 22.84
C GLY A 149 6.07 -50.34 21.38
N GLU A 150 6.77 -51.32 20.75
CA GLU A 150 7.06 -51.22 19.31
C GLU A 150 5.84 -51.26 18.44
N ARG A 151 4.89 -52.15 18.77
CA ARG A 151 3.59 -52.20 18.08
C ARG A 151 2.82 -50.90 18.25
N ASN A 152 2.75 -50.33 19.44
CA ASN A 152 2.09 -49.06 19.72
C ASN A 152 2.73 -47.91 18.97
N LEU A 153 4.08 -47.86 18.90
CA LEU A 153 4.75 -46.85 18.08
C LEU A 153 4.46 -47.00 16.59
N ASN A 154 4.36 -48.24 16.09
CA ASN A 154 4.00 -48.47 14.69
C ASN A 154 2.54 -48.08 14.39
N HIS A 155 1.60 -48.38 15.32
CA HIS A 155 0.22 -47.88 15.19
C HIS A 155 0.18 -46.33 15.20
N LEU A 156 0.88 -45.70 16.15
CA LEU A 156 0.99 -44.23 16.20
C LEU A 156 1.53 -43.67 14.90
N LYS A 157 2.57 -44.27 14.34
CA LYS A 157 3.17 -43.84 13.06
C LYS A 157 2.17 -43.89 11.93
N ILE A 158 1.35 -44.96 11.82
CA ILE A 158 0.31 -45.06 10.81
C ILE A 158 -0.75 -43.97 11.01
N ILE A 159 -1.21 -43.76 12.24
CA ILE A 159 -2.18 -42.72 12.57
C ILE A 159 -1.67 -41.33 12.19
N LEU A 160 -0.42 -41.03 12.51
CA LEU A 160 0.22 -39.76 12.20
C LEU A 160 0.34 -39.53 10.67
N TRP A 161 0.67 -40.58 9.91
CA TRP A 161 0.66 -40.50 8.45
C TRP A 161 -0.74 -40.24 7.87
N VAL A 162 -1.77 -40.89 8.39
CA VAL A 162 -3.17 -40.65 7.97
C VAL A 162 -3.56 -39.22 8.29
N ILE A 163 -3.23 -38.68 9.48
CA ILE A 163 -3.50 -37.31 9.87
C ILE A 163 -2.77 -36.33 8.94
N LEU A 164 -1.52 -36.60 8.60
CA LEU A 164 -0.73 -35.75 7.72
C LEU A 164 -1.36 -35.67 6.30
N ILE A 165 -1.75 -36.81 5.74
CA ILE A 165 -2.36 -36.87 4.40
C ILE A 165 -3.72 -36.18 4.39
N CYS A 166 -4.60 -36.54 5.32
CA CYS A 166 -5.94 -35.96 5.41
C CYS A 166 -5.90 -34.47 5.71
N GLY A 167 -5.03 -34.05 6.63
CA GLY A 167 -4.83 -32.65 6.98
C GLY A 167 -4.31 -31.82 5.82
N SER A 168 -3.35 -32.36 5.04
CA SER A 168 -2.84 -31.69 3.83
C SER A 168 -3.91 -31.56 2.75
N PHE A 169 -4.78 -32.56 2.60
CA PHE A 169 -5.92 -32.48 1.67
C PHE A 169 -6.94 -31.42 2.09
N VAL A 170 -7.28 -31.36 3.38
CA VAL A 170 -8.18 -30.33 3.94
C VAL A 170 -7.54 -28.94 3.78
N ALA A 171 -6.26 -28.79 4.06
CA ALA A 171 -5.54 -27.53 3.86
C ALA A 171 -5.56 -27.06 2.40
N SER A 172 -5.38 -28.00 1.45
CA SER A 172 -5.42 -27.69 0.01
C SER A 172 -6.80 -27.21 -0.45
N THR A 173 -7.85 -27.92 -0.06
CA THR A 173 -9.23 -27.55 -0.40
C THR A 173 -9.64 -26.22 0.23
N SER A 174 -9.36 -26.06 1.52
CA SER A 174 -9.63 -24.79 2.24
C SER A 174 -8.86 -23.62 1.63
N GLY A 175 -7.58 -23.79 1.31
CA GLY A 175 -6.74 -22.78 0.66
C GLY A 175 -7.28 -22.36 -0.71
N TYR A 176 -7.82 -23.31 -1.48
CA TYR A 176 -8.44 -23.03 -2.77
C TYR A 176 -9.71 -22.18 -2.62
N PHE A 177 -10.60 -22.51 -1.69
CA PHE A 177 -11.82 -21.74 -1.43
C PHE A 177 -11.51 -20.36 -0.86
N PHE A 178 -10.59 -20.27 0.10
CA PHE A 178 -10.15 -19.02 0.69
C PHE A 178 -9.55 -18.07 -0.35
N SER A 179 -8.65 -18.59 -1.19
CA SER A 179 -8.05 -17.79 -2.28
C SER A 179 -9.10 -17.32 -3.29
N LYS A 180 -10.16 -18.12 -3.56
CA LYS A 180 -11.27 -17.73 -4.43
C LYS A 180 -12.07 -16.57 -3.83
N ILE A 181 -12.42 -16.65 -2.55
CA ILE A 181 -13.21 -15.63 -1.85
C ILE A 181 -12.42 -14.32 -1.78
N LEU A 182 -11.14 -14.40 -1.45
CA LEU A 182 -10.27 -13.24 -1.29
C LEU A 182 -10.01 -12.50 -2.61
N LEU A 183 -9.79 -13.22 -3.72
CA LEU A 183 -9.41 -12.61 -5.00
C LEU A 183 -10.60 -12.25 -5.91
N ASN A 184 -11.80 -12.75 -5.62
CA ASN A 184 -12.96 -12.49 -6.45
C ASN A 184 -13.38 -11.00 -6.50
N PRO A 185 -13.39 -10.25 -5.39
CA PRO A 185 -13.66 -8.81 -5.40
C PRO A 185 -12.67 -8.03 -6.26
N ILE A 186 -11.36 -8.33 -6.14
CA ILE A 186 -10.32 -7.68 -6.94
C ILE A 186 -10.57 -7.85 -8.44
N ARG A 187 -10.92 -9.08 -8.84
CA ARG A 187 -11.20 -9.37 -10.24
C ARG A 187 -12.41 -8.59 -10.75
N LYS A 188 -13.48 -8.52 -9.96
CA LYS A 188 -14.66 -7.73 -10.32
C LYS A 188 -14.34 -6.25 -10.49
N ILE A 189 -13.58 -5.65 -9.53
CA ILE A 189 -13.13 -4.26 -9.64
C ILE A 189 -12.28 -4.07 -10.91
N ALA A 190 -11.35 -4.98 -11.18
CA ALA A 190 -10.49 -4.91 -12.37
C ALA A 190 -11.29 -5.02 -13.67
N ASP A 191 -12.28 -5.92 -13.73
CA ASP A 191 -13.15 -6.08 -14.89
C ASP A 191 -14.01 -4.81 -15.10
N GLU A 192 -14.61 -4.23 -14.04
CA GLU A 192 -15.38 -2.97 -14.13
C GLU A 192 -14.50 -1.78 -14.52
N VAL A 193 -13.27 -1.68 -14.01
CA VAL A 193 -12.31 -0.63 -14.42
C VAL A 193 -11.90 -0.79 -15.89
N HIS A 194 -11.75 -2.02 -16.37
CA HIS A 194 -11.39 -2.29 -17.76
C HIS A 194 -12.47 -1.83 -18.75
N ASP A 195 -13.72 -1.91 -18.35
CA ASP A 195 -14.86 -1.46 -19.14
C ASP A 195 -15.00 0.08 -19.17
N ILE A 196 -14.28 0.81 -18.29
CA ILE A 196 -14.30 2.28 -18.27
C ILE A 196 -13.40 2.82 -19.37
N SER A 197 -14.00 3.66 -20.23
CA SER A 197 -13.30 4.34 -21.33
C SER A 197 -13.57 5.85 -21.29
N ALA A 198 -12.86 6.62 -22.10
CA ALA A 198 -13.09 8.06 -22.22
C ALA A 198 -14.54 8.43 -22.66
N GLN A 199 -15.27 7.48 -23.26
CA GLN A 199 -16.64 7.67 -23.73
C GLN A 199 -17.67 7.41 -22.63
N ASN A 200 -17.35 6.63 -21.60
CA ASN A 200 -18.28 6.26 -20.51
C ASN A 200 -17.70 6.53 -19.10
N LEU A 201 -16.87 7.57 -18.97
CA LEU A 201 -16.27 7.99 -17.68
C LEU A 201 -17.29 8.26 -16.55
N GLY A 202 -18.59 8.36 -16.88
CA GLY A 202 -19.67 8.47 -15.90
C GLY A 202 -20.00 7.14 -15.20
N HIS A 203 -19.47 6.01 -15.67
CA HIS A 203 -19.65 4.72 -14.99
C HIS A 203 -18.91 4.71 -13.66
N ARG A 204 -19.55 4.11 -12.63
CA ARG A 204 -18.95 3.95 -11.30
C ARG A 204 -18.90 2.48 -10.94
N ILE A 205 -17.81 2.11 -10.27
CA ILE A 205 -17.59 0.77 -9.72
C ILE A 205 -18.59 0.57 -8.59
N LYS A 206 -19.30 -0.56 -8.59
CA LYS A 206 -20.33 -0.85 -7.59
C LYS A 206 -19.69 -1.12 -6.23
N SER A 207 -20.02 -0.30 -5.26
CA SER A 207 -19.62 -0.50 -3.87
C SER A 207 -20.37 -1.68 -3.25
N GLY A 208 -19.66 -2.48 -2.46
CA GLY A 208 -20.26 -3.55 -1.66
C GLY A 208 -21.11 -3.00 -0.51
N LYS A 209 -21.95 -3.86 0.09
CA LYS A 209 -22.76 -3.49 1.26
C LYS A 209 -21.96 -3.48 2.58
N VAL A 210 -20.80 -4.10 2.60
CA VAL A 210 -19.93 -4.24 3.79
C VAL A 210 -18.85 -3.18 3.71
N ARG A 211 -18.62 -2.45 4.80
CA ARG A 211 -17.52 -1.49 4.92
C ARG A 211 -16.23 -2.26 5.27
N ASP A 212 -15.59 -2.77 4.24
CA ASP A 212 -14.29 -3.44 4.31
C ASP A 212 -13.24 -2.70 3.47
N GLU A 213 -12.04 -3.22 3.41
CA GLU A 213 -10.91 -2.66 2.65
C GLU A 213 -11.19 -2.61 1.15
N TRP A 214 -12.03 -3.51 0.65
CA TRP A 214 -12.44 -3.54 -0.76
C TRP A 214 -13.38 -2.39 -1.09
N ASN A 215 -14.27 -2.07 -0.18
CA ASN A 215 -15.18 -0.95 -0.32
C ASN A 215 -14.42 0.38 -0.29
N TYR A 216 -13.46 0.53 0.64
CA TYR A 216 -12.56 1.69 0.69
C TYR A 216 -11.77 1.88 -0.62
N LEU A 217 -11.24 0.78 -1.19
CA LEU A 217 -10.57 0.82 -2.49
C LEU A 217 -11.51 1.28 -3.61
N THR A 218 -12.73 0.74 -3.63
CA THR A 218 -13.76 1.09 -4.62
C THR A 218 -14.14 2.57 -4.53
N GLU A 219 -14.34 3.10 -3.33
CA GLU A 219 -14.64 4.52 -3.10
C GLU A 219 -13.48 5.42 -3.57
N THR A 220 -12.24 5.07 -3.22
CA THR A 220 -11.05 5.81 -3.67
C THR A 220 -10.92 5.82 -5.20
N LEU A 221 -11.19 4.70 -5.86
CA LEU A 221 -11.21 4.62 -7.33
C LEU A 221 -12.33 5.47 -7.93
N ASN A 222 -13.54 5.45 -7.35
CA ASN A 222 -14.65 6.27 -7.79
C ASN A 222 -14.35 7.78 -7.64
N GLU A 223 -13.72 8.21 -6.54
CA GLU A 223 -13.27 9.59 -6.39
C GLU A 223 -12.24 9.99 -7.47
N LEU A 224 -11.36 9.07 -7.84
CA LEU A 224 -10.39 9.29 -8.91
C LEU A 224 -11.07 9.41 -10.26
N LEU A 225 -12.10 8.58 -10.53
CA LEU A 225 -12.95 8.65 -11.72
C LEU A 225 -13.74 9.96 -11.79
N ASP A 226 -14.25 10.45 -10.65
CA ASP A 226 -14.94 11.76 -10.57
C ASP A 226 -14.02 12.90 -11.00
N ARG A 227 -12.80 12.93 -10.46
CA ARG A 227 -11.80 13.95 -10.83
C ARG A 227 -11.40 13.86 -12.30
N LEU A 228 -11.27 12.64 -12.81
CA LEU A 228 -10.94 12.40 -14.21
C LEU A 228 -12.07 12.85 -15.13
N GLN A 229 -13.30 12.49 -14.82
CA GLN A 229 -14.49 12.92 -15.57
C GLN A 229 -14.60 14.45 -15.61
N GLN A 230 -14.49 15.12 -14.47
CA GLN A 230 -14.51 16.58 -14.40
C GLN A 230 -13.43 17.22 -15.29
N SER A 231 -12.22 16.64 -15.29
CA SER A 231 -11.12 17.11 -16.12
C SER A 231 -11.41 16.96 -17.61
N PHE A 232 -11.93 15.80 -18.02
CA PHE A 232 -12.31 15.55 -19.43
C PHE A 232 -13.48 16.43 -19.89
N GLU A 233 -14.49 16.62 -19.05
CA GLU A 233 -15.63 17.50 -19.37
C GLU A 233 -15.16 18.95 -19.51
N MET A 234 -14.26 19.41 -18.66
CA MET A 234 -13.67 20.75 -18.75
C MET A 234 -12.87 20.89 -20.05
N GLN A 235 -12.05 19.89 -20.41
CA GLN A 235 -11.28 19.87 -21.65
C GLN A 235 -12.19 19.87 -22.88
N ARG A 236 -13.25 19.05 -22.89
CA ARG A 236 -14.21 18.97 -23.98
C ARG A 236 -14.95 20.31 -24.18
N ARG A 237 -15.40 20.94 -23.09
CA ARG A 237 -16.03 22.28 -23.13
C ARG A 237 -15.04 23.32 -23.65
N PHE A 238 -13.80 23.29 -23.21
CA PHE A 238 -12.76 24.20 -23.69
C PHE A 238 -12.57 24.10 -25.21
N ILE A 239 -12.40 22.87 -25.74
CA ILE A 239 -12.19 22.64 -27.18
C ILE A 239 -13.42 23.10 -27.98
N SER A 240 -14.64 22.75 -27.52
CA SER A 240 -15.88 23.15 -28.19
C SER A 240 -16.06 24.67 -28.23
N SER A 241 -15.85 25.34 -27.10
CA SER A 241 -15.96 26.80 -27.02
C SER A 241 -14.88 27.52 -27.81
N ALA A 242 -13.64 27.02 -27.76
CA ALA A 242 -12.52 27.59 -28.55
C ALA A 242 -12.84 27.51 -30.07
N SER A 243 -13.34 26.35 -30.52
CA SER A 243 -13.76 26.16 -31.93
C SER A 243 -14.85 27.11 -32.33
N HIS A 244 -15.86 27.32 -31.48
CA HIS A 244 -16.94 28.25 -31.75
C HIS A 244 -16.48 29.72 -31.82
N GLU A 245 -15.63 30.15 -30.84
CA GLU A 245 -15.07 31.49 -30.77
C GLU A 245 -14.07 31.80 -31.91
N LEU A 246 -13.45 30.79 -32.49
CA LEU A 246 -12.59 30.92 -33.69
C LEU A 246 -13.41 30.96 -34.98
N SER A 247 -14.47 30.15 -35.09
CA SER A 247 -15.28 30.04 -36.32
C SER A 247 -16.06 31.30 -36.59
N THR A 248 -16.60 31.98 -35.54
CA THR A 248 -17.42 33.18 -35.71
C THR A 248 -16.71 34.33 -36.44
N PRO A 249 -15.52 34.83 -35.98
CA PRO A 249 -14.83 35.91 -36.69
C PRO A 249 -14.27 35.43 -38.05
N LEU A 250 -13.91 34.18 -38.21
CA LEU A 250 -13.44 33.62 -39.48
C LEU A 250 -14.57 33.66 -40.54
N THR A 251 -15.77 33.26 -40.14
CA THR A 251 -16.95 33.36 -41.02
C THR A 251 -17.29 34.81 -41.36
N SER A 252 -17.19 35.72 -40.38
CA SER A 252 -17.36 37.16 -40.57
C SER A 252 -16.41 37.74 -41.62
N ILE A 253 -15.11 37.42 -41.47
CA ILE A 253 -14.03 37.83 -42.38
C ILE A 253 -14.34 37.29 -43.80
N SER A 254 -14.63 36.00 -43.92
CA SER A 254 -14.91 35.37 -45.20
C SER A 254 -16.10 36.00 -45.89
N SER A 255 -17.20 36.19 -45.18
CA SER A 255 -18.44 36.84 -45.72
C SER A 255 -18.20 38.28 -46.14
N GLN A 256 -17.48 39.06 -45.33
CA GLN A 256 -17.16 40.45 -45.67
C GLN A 256 -16.31 40.56 -46.95
N LEU A 257 -15.34 39.70 -47.11
CA LEU A 257 -14.49 39.63 -48.30
C LEU A 257 -15.29 39.15 -49.51
N GLU A 258 -16.08 38.08 -49.38
CA GLU A 258 -16.92 37.54 -50.46
C GLU A 258 -17.90 38.59 -51.01
N VAL A 259 -18.64 39.24 -50.10
CA VAL A 259 -19.57 40.34 -50.51
C VAL A 259 -18.86 41.51 -51.13
N SER A 260 -17.60 41.81 -50.70
CA SER A 260 -16.84 42.92 -51.28
C SER A 260 -16.27 42.62 -52.63
N LEU A 261 -16.13 41.34 -53.00
CA LEU A 261 -15.64 40.89 -54.30
C LEU A 261 -16.75 40.76 -55.33
N GLN A 262 -18.06 40.72 -54.95
CA GLN A 262 -19.18 40.55 -55.85
C GLN A 262 -19.42 41.76 -56.76
N ARG A 263 -19.07 42.96 -56.30
CA ARG A 263 -19.23 44.19 -57.07
C ARG A 263 -18.13 45.21 -56.78
N PRO A 264 -17.77 46.08 -57.77
CA PRO A 264 -16.89 47.20 -57.48
C PRO A 264 -17.51 48.14 -56.39
N ARG A 265 -16.67 48.63 -55.52
CA ARG A 265 -17.04 49.55 -54.41
C ARG A 265 -16.18 50.80 -54.51
N ASP A 266 -16.61 51.87 -53.84
CA ASP A 266 -15.77 53.05 -53.70
C ASP A 266 -14.64 52.81 -52.70
N ALA A 267 -13.59 53.67 -52.74
CA ALA A 267 -12.41 53.56 -51.92
C ALA A 267 -12.75 53.63 -50.41
N LYS A 268 -13.78 54.37 -50.02
CA LYS A 268 -14.19 54.55 -48.63
C LYS A 268 -14.94 53.32 -48.11
N GLU A 269 -15.76 52.67 -48.97
CA GLU A 269 -16.40 51.40 -48.63
C GLU A 269 -15.33 50.29 -48.44
N TYR A 270 -14.37 50.17 -49.35
CA TYR A 270 -13.24 49.20 -49.20
C TYR A 270 -12.43 49.48 -47.92
N GLN A 271 -12.14 50.73 -47.60
CA GLN A 271 -11.43 51.10 -46.35
C GLN A 271 -12.23 50.68 -45.11
N GLY A 272 -13.54 50.81 -45.11
CA GLY A 272 -14.42 50.34 -44.03
C GLY A 272 -14.36 48.83 -43.84
N VAL A 273 -14.44 48.05 -44.95
CA VAL A 273 -14.32 46.59 -44.91
C VAL A 273 -12.96 46.17 -44.43
N MET A 274 -11.87 46.78 -44.95
CA MET A 274 -10.52 46.45 -44.53
C MET A 274 -10.31 46.72 -43.04
N LEU A 275 -10.87 47.81 -42.50
CA LEU A 275 -10.81 48.12 -41.07
C LEU A 275 -11.56 47.06 -40.24
N SER A 276 -12.72 46.64 -40.67
CA SER A 276 -13.51 45.57 -40.00
C SER A 276 -12.75 44.24 -40.00
N VAL A 277 -12.27 43.82 -41.16
CA VAL A 277 -11.46 42.58 -41.31
C VAL A 277 -10.20 42.66 -40.43
N TYR A 278 -9.52 43.81 -40.42
CA TYR A 278 -8.33 44.01 -39.57
C TYR A 278 -8.67 43.86 -38.09
N GLN A 279 -9.84 44.35 -37.64
CA GLN A 279 -10.31 44.21 -36.26
C GLN A 279 -10.56 42.73 -35.91
N ASP A 280 -11.22 41.98 -36.82
CA ASP A 280 -11.49 40.56 -36.63
C ASP A 280 -10.20 39.73 -36.61
N VAL A 281 -9.21 40.01 -37.48
CA VAL A 281 -7.89 39.37 -37.46
C VAL A 281 -7.16 39.66 -36.16
N ARG A 282 -7.16 40.89 -35.66
CA ARG A 282 -6.58 41.25 -34.36
C ARG A 282 -7.29 40.54 -33.20
N HIS A 283 -8.61 40.37 -33.31
CA HIS A 283 -9.40 39.62 -32.32
C HIS A 283 -8.97 38.14 -32.30
N LEU A 284 -8.85 37.48 -33.45
CA LEU A 284 -8.35 36.12 -33.61
C LEU A 284 -6.92 35.96 -33.05
N GLY A 285 -6.01 36.91 -33.35
CA GLY A 285 -4.65 36.89 -32.81
C GLY A 285 -4.60 36.93 -31.29
N ARG A 286 -5.44 37.73 -30.65
CA ARG A 286 -5.55 37.78 -29.16
C ARG A 286 -6.12 36.50 -28.60
N LEU A 287 -7.14 35.91 -29.25
CA LEU A 287 -7.76 34.65 -28.84
C LEU A 287 -6.75 33.51 -28.91
N THR A 288 -6.04 33.36 -30.05
CA THR A 288 -5.04 32.31 -30.22
C THR A 288 -3.91 32.42 -29.21
N GLN A 289 -3.42 33.64 -28.91
CA GLN A 289 -2.40 33.87 -27.88
C GLN A 289 -2.90 33.48 -26.50
N THR A 290 -4.16 33.79 -26.14
CA THR A 290 -4.76 33.41 -24.86
C THR A 290 -4.94 31.90 -24.74
N LEU A 291 -5.36 31.23 -25.85
CA LEU A 291 -5.49 29.77 -25.92
C LEU A 291 -4.12 29.08 -25.73
N LEU A 292 -3.07 29.62 -26.37
CA LEU A 292 -1.70 29.10 -26.26
C LEU A 292 -1.20 29.23 -24.80
N GLN A 293 -1.38 30.37 -24.17
CA GLN A 293 -1.04 30.58 -22.76
C GLN A 293 -1.79 29.60 -21.84
N PHE A 294 -3.07 29.36 -22.12
CA PHE A 294 -3.86 28.39 -21.36
C PHE A 294 -3.36 26.96 -21.59
N ALA A 295 -3.01 26.58 -22.80
CA ALA A 295 -2.48 25.25 -23.14
C ALA A 295 -1.10 25.01 -22.54
N THR A 296 -0.17 25.97 -22.60
CA THR A 296 1.15 25.85 -22.02
C THR A 296 1.12 25.72 -20.51
N THR A 297 0.23 26.45 -19.85
CA THR A 297 0.00 26.30 -18.40
C THR A 297 -0.65 24.96 -18.04
N SER A 298 -1.19 24.22 -19.02
CA SER A 298 -1.90 22.93 -18.86
C SER A 298 -1.00 21.72 -18.95
N GLY A 299 0.10 21.80 -19.68
CA GLY A 299 0.89 20.64 -20.10
C GLY A 299 2.20 20.41 -19.34
N ILE A 300 2.43 21.06 -18.20
CA ILE A 300 3.78 21.13 -17.66
C ILE A 300 4.13 19.90 -16.81
N LYS A 301 4.73 18.94 -17.51
CA LYS A 301 5.72 18.01 -16.97
C LYS A 301 7.12 18.28 -17.54
N GLY A 302 7.52 19.51 -17.75
CA GLY A 302 8.86 19.80 -18.25
C GLY A 302 9.06 21.28 -18.55
N GLY A 303 9.82 21.99 -17.72
CA GLY A 303 10.50 23.20 -18.15
C GLY A 303 9.94 24.55 -17.71
N ILE A 304 9.05 24.66 -16.71
CA ILE A 304 8.92 25.97 -16.05
C ILE A 304 10.03 26.08 -15.03
N GLU A 305 10.91 27.04 -15.25
CA GLU A 305 11.86 27.45 -14.22
C GLU A 305 11.08 28.03 -13.05
N ILE A 306 11.17 27.36 -11.91
CA ILE A 306 10.61 27.82 -10.65
C ILE A 306 11.75 28.41 -9.84
N ASN A 307 11.71 29.72 -9.68
CA ASN A 307 12.70 30.47 -8.94
C ASN A 307 12.06 31.14 -7.71
N SER A 308 12.88 31.64 -6.81
CA SER A 308 12.43 32.53 -5.75
C SER A 308 12.19 33.91 -6.33
N ILE A 309 10.99 34.47 -6.17
CA ILE A 309 10.52 35.68 -6.84
C ILE A 309 9.97 36.64 -5.81
N ARG A 310 10.34 37.90 -5.93
CA ARG A 310 9.79 39.00 -5.12
C ARG A 310 8.43 39.44 -5.67
N VAL A 311 7.40 39.32 -4.85
CA VAL A 311 6.02 39.65 -5.25
C VAL A 311 5.82 41.15 -5.38
N ASP A 312 6.44 41.94 -4.52
CA ASP A 312 6.41 43.42 -4.55
C ASP A 312 6.97 43.97 -5.86
N GLU A 313 8.05 43.38 -6.39
CA GLU A 313 8.63 43.78 -7.69
C GLU A 313 7.67 43.51 -8.85
N ILE A 314 6.93 42.41 -8.82
CA ILE A 314 5.89 42.11 -9.81
C ILE A 314 4.78 43.16 -9.74
N LEU A 315 4.34 43.54 -8.53
CA LEU A 315 3.28 44.54 -8.36
C LEU A 315 3.69 45.90 -8.84
N MET A 316 4.95 46.31 -8.64
CA MET A 316 5.48 47.61 -9.10
C MET A 316 5.51 47.73 -10.63
N GLN A 317 5.57 46.63 -11.39
CA GLN A 317 5.53 46.65 -12.85
C GLN A 317 4.10 46.85 -13.40
N LEU A 318 3.07 46.56 -12.63
CA LEU A 318 1.69 46.54 -13.10
C LEU A 318 1.15 47.88 -13.62
N PRO A 319 1.39 49.03 -12.97
CA PRO A 319 0.87 50.30 -13.49
C PRO A 319 1.35 50.59 -14.90
N GLY A 320 2.64 50.34 -15.19
CA GLY A 320 3.21 50.53 -16.51
C GLY A 320 2.65 49.53 -17.56
N GLU A 321 2.49 48.29 -17.18
CA GLU A 321 1.95 47.24 -18.06
C GLU A 321 0.47 47.45 -18.38
N VAL A 322 -0.35 47.87 -17.41
CA VAL A 322 -1.77 48.11 -17.59
C VAL A 322 -2.05 49.38 -18.42
N THR A 323 -1.29 50.44 -18.21
CA THR A 323 -1.39 51.68 -19.01
C THR A 323 -0.99 51.45 -20.49
N LYS A 324 -0.04 50.55 -20.78
CA LYS A 324 0.28 50.14 -22.16
C LYS A 324 -0.89 49.42 -22.84
N MET A 325 -1.74 48.70 -22.08
CA MET A 325 -2.92 48.01 -22.63
C MET A 325 -4.05 49.00 -23.00
N ASN A 326 -4.33 49.92 -22.10
CA ASN A 326 -5.28 51.01 -22.29
C ASN A 326 -4.86 52.23 -21.48
N LYS A 327 -4.79 53.40 -22.13
CA LYS A 327 -4.37 54.66 -21.50
C LYS A 327 -5.34 55.16 -20.42
N GLU A 328 -6.57 54.72 -20.46
CA GLU A 328 -7.63 55.09 -19.48
C GLU A 328 -7.53 54.26 -18.18
N TYR A 329 -6.82 53.17 -18.20
CA TYR A 329 -6.68 52.28 -17.05
C TYR A 329 -5.69 52.83 -16.05
N SER A 330 -6.05 52.85 -14.78
CA SER A 330 -5.23 53.30 -13.68
C SER A 330 -5.15 52.28 -12.56
N VAL A 331 -4.02 52.24 -11.87
CA VAL A 331 -3.76 51.33 -10.79
C VAL A 331 -3.24 52.09 -9.57
N LYS A 332 -3.89 51.91 -8.43
CA LYS A 332 -3.43 52.44 -7.15
C LYS A 332 -2.84 51.29 -6.31
N LEU A 333 -1.54 51.36 -6.08
CA LEU A 333 -0.84 50.41 -5.22
C LEU A 333 -0.83 50.93 -3.78
N GLN A 334 -1.10 50.03 -2.85
CA GLN A 334 -1.01 50.26 -1.42
C GLN A 334 -0.26 49.07 -0.80
N PHE A 335 0.81 49.39 -0.11
CA PHE A 335 1.56 48.40 0.69
C PHE A 335 1.22 48.65 2.15
N ASP A 336 0.85 47.59 2.89
CA ASP A 336 0.81 47.64 4.35
C ASP A 336 2.25 47.73 4.90
N GLU A 337 2.43 47.70 6.20
CA GLU A 337 3.76 47.62 6.79
C GLU A 337 4.51 46.44 6.21
N LEU A 338 5.51 46.73 5.37
CA LEU A 338 6.34 45.68 4.78
C LEU A 338 7.20 45.05 5.89
N PRO A 339 7.33 43.73 5.92
CA PRO A 339 8.13 43.07 6.94
C PRO A 339 9.60 43.49 6.83
N ALA A 340 10.28 43.60 7.96
CA ALA A 340 11.71 43.88 8.01
C ALA A 340 12.57 42.79 7.36
N ASN A 341 12.04 41.55 7.30
CA ASN A 341 12.65 40.41 6.61
C ASN A 341 12.19 40.37 5.15
N GLU A 342 13.09 40.69 4.22
CA GLU A 342 12.82 40.63 2.77
C GLU A 342 12.43 39.23 2.27
N GLU A 343 12.86 38.16 2.93
CA GLU A 343 12.51 36.76 2.58
C GLU A 343 11.00 36.50 2.69
N SER A 344 10.30 37.26 3.51
CA SER A 344 8.85 37.18 3.65
C SER A 344 8.07 37.67 2.42
N LEU A 345 8.75 38.35 1.46
CA LEU A 345 8.17 38.76 0.19
C LEU A 345 8.46 37.78 -0.96
N LEU A 346 9.19 36.70 -0.67
CA LEU A 346 9.59 35.72 -1.66
C LEU A 346 8.54 34.59 -1.78
N VAL A 347 8.23 34.22 -3.02
CA VAL A 347 7.43 33.04 -3.36
C VAL A 347 8.20 32.17 -4.34
N PHE A 348 7.99 30.85 -4.31
CA PHE A 348 8.50 29.97 -5.36
C PHE A 348 7.57 29.95 -6.55
N GLY A 349 8.10 30.30 -7.73
CA GLY A 349 7.28 30.35 -8.93
C GLY A 349 8.00 30.77 -10.20
N ASN A 350 7.19 31.13 -11.20
CA ASN A 350 7.63 31.75 -12.45
C ASN A 350 7.10 33.18 -12.53
N ALA A 351 8.00 34.16 -12.63
CA ALA A 351 7.67 35.58 -12.59
C ALA A 351 6.73 36.01 -13.72
N GLU A 352 6.94 35.51 -14.94
CA GLU A 352 6.11 35.87 -16.10
C GLU A 352 4.67 35.35 -15.95
N LEU A 353 4.51 34.13 -15.41
CA LEU A 353 3.19 33.57 -15.15
C LEU A 353 2.48 34.32 -14.04
N LEU A 354 3.15 34.64 -12.93
CA LEU A 354 2.55 35.42 -11.85
C LEU A 354 2.17 36.83 -12.33
N LEU A 355 3.07 37.51 -13.06
CA LEU A 355 2.75 38.78 -13.67
C LEU A 355 1.52 38.68 -14.60
N THR A 356 1.47 37.66 -15.43
CA THR A 356 0.32 37.39 -16.32
C THR A 356 -0.97 37.19 -15.54
N ALA A 357 -0.93 36.40 -14.45
CA ALA A 357 -2.12 36.15 -13.62
C ALA A 357 -2.62 37.44 -12.96
N ILE A 358 -1.71 38.16 -12.29
CA ILE A 358 -2.09 39.40 -11.59
C ILE A 358 -2.56 40.48 -12.59
N LYS A 359 -1.87 40.63 -13.74
CA LYS A 359 -2.26 41.54 -14.81
C LYS A 359 -3.65 41.26 -15.35
N ASN A 360 -4.05 39.98 -15.52
CA ASN A 360 -5.40 39.60 -15.94
C ASN A 360 -6.45 40.04 -14.92
N VAL A 361 -6.21 39.87 -13.62
CA VAL A 361 -7.15 40.32 -12.57
C VAL A 361 -7.26 41.83 -12.55
N VAL A 362 -6.12 42.54 -12.60
CA VAL A 362 -6.08 44.00 -12.58
C VAL A 362 -6.74 44.61 -13.82
N SER A 363 -6.47 44.03 -14.99
CA SER A 363 -7.13 44.45 -16.24
C SER A 363 -8.64 44.27 -16.16
N ASN A 364 -9.12 43.14 -15.54
CA ASN A 364 -10.55 42.98 -15.32
C ASN A 364 -11.09 43.99 -14.33
N ALA A 365 -10.39 44.27 -13.24
CA ALA A 365 -10.80 45.29 -12.28
C ALA A 365 -10.95 46.68 -12.94
N CYS A 366 -9.95 47.15 -13.72
CA CYS A 366 -10.04 48.41 -14.47
C CYS A 366 -11.20 48.41 -15.51
N LYS A 367 -11.36 47.29 -16.19
CA LYS A 367 -12.34 47.14 -17.27
C LYS A 367 -13.81 47.19 -16.80
N TYR A 368 -14.06 46.66 -15.61
CA TYR A 368 -15.42 46.57 -15.03
C TYR A 368 -15.70 47.67 -14.00
N SER A 369 -14.68 48.40 -13.54
CA SER A 369 -14.83 49.57 -12.69
C SER A 369 -15.42 50.75 -13.43
N HIS A 370 -16.19 51.59 -12.73
CA HIS A 370 -16.80 52.80 -13.30
C HIS A 370 -15.77 53.86 -13.65
N ASP A 371 -14.68 53.94 -12.87
CA ASP A 371 -13.61 54.93 -13.00
C ASP A 371 -12.31 54.38 -13.64
N HIS A 372 -12.39 53.13 -14.17
CA HIS A 372 -11.25 52.42 -14.74
C HIS A 372 -10.05 52.24 -13.77
N LEU A 373 -10.32 52.28 -12.46
CA LEU A 373 -9.35 52.20 -11.40
C LEU A 373 -9.36 50.82 -10.72
N ALA A 374 -8.21 50.19 -10.63
CA ALA A 374 -7.98 49.03 -9.78
C ALA A 374 -7.17 49.42 -8.53
N LYS A 375 -7.67 49.05 -7.35
CA LYS A 375 -6.98 49.25 -6.07
C LYS A 375 -6.32 47.95 -5.66
N ILE A 376 -5.00 47.93 -5.57
CA ILE A 376 -4.20 46.78 -5.19
C ILE A 376 -3.62 47.00 -3.81
N LYS A 377 -3.81 46.06 -2.90
CA LYS A 377 -3.25 46.07 -1.56
C LYS A 377 -2.43 44.80 -1.36
N LEU A 378 -1.17 44.95 -0.93
CA LEU A 378 -0.30 43.86 -0.52
C LEU A 378 -0.26 43.78 1.01
N THR A 379 -0.55 42.60 1.54
CA THR A 379 -0.45 42.29 2.96
C THR A 379 0.39 41.04 3.14
N VAL A 380 1.31 41.00 4.07
CA VAL A 380 2.14 39.86 4.39
C VAL A 380 1.71 39.30 5.74
N GLU A 381 1.28 38.04 5.76
CA GLU A 381 0.99 37.32 6.98
C GLU A 381 2.11 36.31 7.28
N SER A 382 2.06 35.66 8.44
CA SER A 382 3.15 34.80 8.92
C SER A 382 3.51 33.63 7.97
N LYS A 383 2.58 33.20 7.11
CA LYS A 383 2.79 32.04 6.20
C LYS A 383 2.48 32.32 4.74
N GLU A 384 1.82 33.41 4.44
CA GLU A 384 1.34 33.70 3.09
C GLU A 384 1.35 35.18 2.77
N ILE A 385 1.51 35.49 1.49
CA ILE A 385 1.38 36.84 0.92
C ILE A 385 -0.03 36.94 0.34
N ILE A 386 -0.75 37.99 0.72
CA ILE A 386 -2.11 38.25 0.26
C ILE A 386 -2.09 39.49 -0.65
N ILE A 387 -2.51 39.30 -1.89
CA ILE A 387 -2.70 40.38 -2.87
C ILE A 387 -4.22 40.56 -3.00
N SER A 388 -4.72 41.70 -2.53
CA SER A 388 -6.11 42.09 -2.68
C SER A 388 -6.26 43.08 -3.83
N ILE A 389 -7.09 42.73 -4.83
CA ILE A 389 -7.35 43.59 -5.99
C ILE A 389 -8.84 43.92 -5.95
N LYS A 390 -9.15 45.21 -5.78
CA LYS A 390 -10.53 45.69 -5.63
C LYS A 390 -10.89 46.67 -6.75
N ASP A 391 -12.12 46.50 -7.29
CA ASP A 391 -12.77 47.47 -8.14
C ASP A 391 -14.08 47.96 -7.52
N ASP A 392 -14.53 49.11 -7.93
CA ASP A 392 -15.82 49.72 -7.56
C ASP A 392 -16.79 49.63 -8.76
N GLY A 393 -16.88 48.47 -9.41
CA GLY A 393 -17.66 48.25 -10.59
C GLY A 393 -19.05 47.66 -10.29
N LYS A 394 -19.68 47.10 -11.32
CA LYS A 394 -21.05 46.55 -11.27
C LYS A 394 -21.22 45.32 -10.38
N GLY A 395 -20.14 44.68 -10.00
CA GLY A 395 -20.18 43.44 -9.22
C GLY A 395 -20.63 42.22 -10.01
N ILE A 396 -20.69 41.07 -9.34
CA ILE A 396 -21.02 39.74 -9.91
C ILE A 396 -22.11 39.13 -9.04
N SER A 397 -23.11 38.51 -9.64
CA SER A 397 -24.16 37.80 -8.90
C SER A 397 -23.63 36.53 -8.24
N GLU A 398 -24.30 36.07 -7.17
CA GLU A 398 -23.92 34.85 -6.47
C GLU A 398 -23.99 33.58 -7.36
N ASN A 399 -24.96 33.57 -8.31
CA ASN A 399 -25.09 32.47 -9.27
C ASN A 399 -23.93 32.44 -10.26
N ASP A 400 -23.48 33.62 -10.71
CA ASP A 400 -22.37 33.74 -11.65
C ASP A 400 -21.04 33.42 -10.97
N LEU A 401 -20.85 33.79 -9.69
CA LEU A 401 -19.60 33.53 -8.93
C LEU A 401 -19.18 32.06 -8.97
N LYS A 402 -20.14 31.12 -9.03
CA LYS A 402 -19.86 29.68 -9.13
C LYS A 402 -19.21 29.28 -10.45
N ASN A 403 -19.40 30.10 -11.49
CA ASN A 403 -19.03 29.78 -12.87
C ASN A 403 -17.88 30.62 -13.43
N ILE A 404 -17.44 31.71 -12.77
CA ILE A 404 -16.42 32.64 -13.29
C ILE A 404 -15.05 31.99 -13.58
N PHE A 405 -14.77 30.83 -12.99
CA PHE A 405 -13.54 30.08 -13.25
C PHE A 405 -13.69 29.03 -14.36
N GLN A 406 -14.90 28.89 -14.97
CA GLN A 406 -15.10 28.05 -16.14
C GLN A 406 -14.60 28.74 -17.40
N PRO A 407 -13.81 28.07 -18.26
CA PRO A 407 -13.36 28.66 -19.51
C PRO A 407 -14.51 29.11 -20.37
N PHE A 408 -14.38 30.30 -20.99
CA PHE A 408 -15.35 30.94 -21.87
C PHE A 408 -16.69 31.39 -21.18
N TYR A 409 -16.76 31.23 -19.85
CA TYR A 409 -17.93 31.73 -19.13
C TYR A 409 -17.94 33.27 -19.08
N ARG A 410 -19.08 33.86 -19.38
CA ARG A 410 -19.33 35.33 -19.33
C ARG A 410 -20.74 35.56 -18.82
N THR A 411 -20.90 36.54 -17.93
CA THR A 411 -22.20 36.98 -17.49
C THR A 411 -22.95 37.68 -18.65
N GLU A 412 -24.27 37.63 -18.67
CA GLU A 412 -25.08 38.29 -19.71
C GLU A 412 -24.68 39.76 -19.88
N ASP A 413 -24.54 40.48 -18.79
CA ASP A 413 -24.17 41.91 -18.78
C ASP A 413 -22.75 42.19 -19.25
N SER A 414 -21.87 41.17 -19.31
CA SER A 414 -20.50 41.32 -19.77
C SER A 414 -20.28 41.00 -21.24
N LYS A 415 -21.34 40.53 -21.96
CA LYS A 415 -21.24 40.16 -23.39
C LYS A 415 -20.88 41.36 -24.29
N SER A 416 -21.33 42.56 -23.94
CA SER A 416 -21.01 43.80 -24.66
C SER A 416 -19.57 44.30 -24.48
N ILE A 417 -18.84 43.79 -23.49
CA ILE A 417 -17.49 44.22 -23.14
C ILE A 417 -16.47 43.21 -23.72
N THR A 418 -15.46 43.67 -24.45
CA THR A 418 -14.46 42.82 -25.14
C THR A 418 -13.78 41.78 -24.20
N GLY A 419 -13.77 40.49 -24.55
CA GLY A 419 -13.04 39.45 -23.78
C GLY A 419 -13.59 38.06 -24.04
N PHE A 420 -12.75 37.03 -23.85
CA PHE A 420 -13.05 35.64 -24.23
C PHE A 420 -13.53 34.79 -23.05
N GLY A 421 -13.57 35.30 -21.83
CA GLY A 421 -13.91 34.49 -20.65
C GLY A 421 -12.84 33.44 -20.24
N VAL A 422 -11.59 33.64 -20.69
CA VAL A 422 -10.48 32.70 -20.40
C VAL A 422 -9.51 33.26 -19.33
N GLY A 423 -9.58 34.56 -19.04
CA GLY A 423 -8.65 35.23 -18.12
C GLY A 423 -8.69 34.67 -16.69
N LEU A 424 -9.84 34.65 -16.04
CA LEU A 424 -9.97 34.14 -14.65
C LEU A 424 -9.69 32.63 -14.53
N PRO A 425 -10.12 31.75 -15.45
CA PRO A 425 -9.66 30.36 -15.52
C PRO A 425 -8.15 30.22 -15.58
N LEU A 426 -7.47 31.04 -16.40
CA LEU A 426 -6.01 31.07 -16.50
C LEU A 426 -5.35 31.50 -15.16
N VAL A 427 -5.88 32.57 -14.54
CA VAL A 427 -5.41 33.03 -13.22
C VAL A 427 -5.52 31.90 -12.19
N HIS A 428 -6.70 31.29 -12.07
CA HIS A 428 -6.93 30.20 -11.12
C HIS A 428 -5.93 29.07 -11.30
N ARG A 429 -5.60 28.74 -12.54
CA ARG A 429 -4.64 27.68 -12.87
C ARG A 429 -3.21 28.09 -12.54
N ILE A 430 -2.79 29.30 -12.87
CA ILE A 430 -1.46 29.83 -12.52
C ILE A 430 -1.27 29.86 -11.00
N ILE A 431 -2.25 30.38 -10.26
CA ILE A 431 -2.17 30.45 -8.81
C ILE A 431 -2.09 29.06 -8.17
N LYS A 432 -2.87 28.09 -8.67
CA LYS A 432 -2.73 26.67 -8.23
C LYS A 432 -1.36 26.09 -8.52
N LEU A 433 -0.76 26.40 -9.68
CA LEU A 433 0.60 25.97 -10.01
C LEU A 433 1.62 26.49 -8.96
N HIS A 434 1.40 27.69 -8.46
CA HIS A 434 2.19 28.31 -7.40
C HIS A 434 1.76 27.89 -5.97
N LYS A 435 0.97 26.82 -5.84
CA LYS A 435 0.42 26.32 -4.55
C LYS A 435 -0.39 27.37 -3.78
N GLY A 436 -0.83 28.42 -4.45
CA GLY A 436 -1.65 29.49 -3.90
C GLY A 436 -3.16 29.20 -4.00
N GLN A 437 -3.94 30.13 -3.47
CA GLN A 437 -5.38 30.15 -3.53
C GLN A 437 -5.90 31.49 -4.10
N ILE A 438 -7.04 31.43 -4.79
CA ILE A 438 -7.75 32.62 -5.25
C ILE A 438 -9.18 32.60 -4.72
N LYS A 439 -9.64 33.74 -4.17
CA LYS A 439 -11.02 33.94 -3.70
C LYS A 439 -11.57 35.19 -4.34
N VAL A 440 -12.85 35.15 -4.69
CA VAL A 440 -13.56 36.29 -5.29
C VAL A 440 -14.75 36.62 -4.41
N ASN A 441 -14.79 37.82 -3.89
CA ASN A 441 -15.91 38.38 -3.13
C ASN A 441 -16.50 39.50 -3.95
N SER A 442 -17.79 39.44 -4.27
CA SER A 442 -18.47 40.43 -5.10
C SER A 442 -19.91 40.65 -4.64
N VAL A 443 -20.32 41.88 -4.73
CA VAL A 443 -21.73 42.27 -4.46
C VAL A 443 -22.21 43.17 -5.62
N VAL A 444 -23.34 42.80 -6.21
CA VAL A 444 -23.94 43.59 -7.32
C VAL A 444 -24.11 45.05 -6.91
N GLY A 445 -23.61 45.96 -7.73
CA GLY A 445 -23.60 47.41 -7.49
C GLY A 445 -22.55 47.94 -6.50
N LYS A 446 -21.73 47.08 -5.90
CA LYS A 446 -20.67 47.48 -4.94
C LYS A 446 -19.25 47.18 -5.40
N GLY A 447 -19.10 46.44 -6.51
CA GLY A 447 -17.81 46.03 -7.07
C GLY A 447 -17.38 44.66 -6.68
N THR A 448 -16.13 44.34 -7.02
CA THR A 448 -15.50 43.02 -6.81
C THR A 448 -14.16 43.15 -6.11
N THR A 449 -13.87 42.19 -5.23
CA THR A 449 -12.56 42.05 -4.59
C THR A 449 -12.03 40.65 -4.86
N VAL A 450 -10.88 40.57 -5.51
CA VAL A 450 -10.17 39.31 -5.77
C VAL A 450 -8.99 39.23 -4.80
N LEU A 451 -8.94 38.15 -4.05
CA LEU A 451 -7.87 37.84 -3.10
C LEU A 451 -7.01 36.71 -3.67
N ILE A 452 -5.73 36.96 -3.88
CA ILE A 452 -4.73 36.00 -4.28
C ILE A 452 -3.83 35.73 -3.06
N GLN A 453 -3.77 34.49 -2.61
CA GLN A 453 -2.96 34.04 -1.48
C GLN A 453 -1.83 33.17 -2.01
N LEU A 454 -0.58 33.50 -1.73
CA LEU A 454 0.60 32.79 -2.16
C LEU A 454 1.45 32.39 -0.93
N PRO A 455 1.89 31.13 -0.81
CA PRO A 455 2.72 30.71 0.29
C PRO A 455 4.12 31.35 0.18
N ILE A 456 4.67 31.80 1.33
CA ILE A 456 6.04 32.35 1.41
C ILE A 456 7.03 31.23 1.11
N ALA A 457 8.11 31.54 0.39
CA ALA A 457 9.11 30.58 -0.07
C ALA A 457 9.77 29.79 1.08
N GLU A 458 9.97 30.44 2.23
CA GLU A 458 10.54 29.80 3.42
C GLU A 458 9.72 28.59 3.93
N ASN A 459 8.40 28.61 3.71
CA ASN A 459 7.48 27.55 4.12
C ASN A 459 7.31 26.42 3.08
N VAL A 460 7.92 26.57 1.90
CA VAL A 460 7.80 25.63 0.78
C VAL A 460 9.19 25.15 0.38
N ARG A 461 9.81 24.25 1.15
CA ARG A 461 11.02 23.56 0.67
C ARG A 461 10.64 22.68 -0.52
N PRO A 462 11.34 22.75 -1.67
CA PRO A 462 11.13 21.81 -2.75
C PRO A 462 11.47 20.41 -2.23
N LYS A 463 10.55 19.46 -2.42
CA LYS A 463 10.78 18.03 -2.22
C LYS A 463 11.52 17.46 -3.43
#